data_8abe96eef4e53a013ec9313349fb4c78
#
_entry.id   8abe96eef4e53a013ec9313349fb4c78
#
_cell.length_a   1.000
_cell.length_b   1.000
_cell.length_c   1.000
_cell.angle_alpha   90.00
_cell.angle_beta   90.00
_cell.angle_gamma   90.00
#
_symmetry.space_group_name_H-M   'P 1'
#
loop_
_entity.id
_entity.type
_entity.pdbx_description
1 polymer ?
#
loop_
_entity_poly.entity_id
_entity_poly.type
_entity_poly.pdbx_seq_one_letter_code
_entity_poly.pdbx_strand_id
1 'polypeptide(L)'
;MKKSLFFAAAFVLSTTLFAQKKIADVAKFASETIDFGKIKQGVPAKGTFTVTNIGTEPLIIEQANPTCGCTISDYTKEPIAPGKTGVINATYNAANLNHFDKHLTVKFAGIDEIKQITFTGDVVAVEEFDKMKVATVAKPSEATAPAVKATKKIVKKG
;
A
#
# COMPACT_ATOMS: atom_id res chain seq x y z
N MET A 1 1.30 -39.11 68.28
CA MET A 1 0.88 -39.37 66.91
C MET A 1 0.55 -38.04 66.26
N LYS A 2 1.51 -37.45 65.55
CA LYS A 2 1.41 -36.12 64.96
C LYS A 2 1.14 -36.28 63.48
N LYS A 3 -0.09 -35.96 63.04
CA LYS A 3 -0.46 -35.95 61.62
C LYS A 3 -0.08 -34.59 61.02
N SER A 4 1.02 -34.55 60.28
CA SER A 4 1.40 -33.34 59.52
C SER A 4 0.58 -33.29 58.23
N LEU A 5 -0.31 -32.30 58.10
CA LEU A 5 -1.00 -31.93 56.88
C LEU A 5 -0.06 -31.05 56.05
N PHE A 6 0.47 -31.58 54.97
CA PHE A 6 1.18 -30.81 53.94
C PHE A 6 0.13 -30.20 52.99
N PHE A 7 -0.17 -28.90 53.17
CA PHE A 7 -0.86 -28.11 52.19
C PHE A 7 0.13 -27.77 51.06
N ALA A 8 0.06 -28.52 49.98
CA ALA A 8 0.73 -28.16 48.73
C ALA A 8 -0.12 -27.10 48.03
N ALA A 9 0.21 -25.83 48.25
CA ALA A 9 -0.34 -24.73 47.46
C ALA A 9 0.27 -24.77 46.08
N ALA A 10 -0.44 -25.32 45.10
CA ALA A 10 -0.11 -25.24 43.69
C ALA A 10 -0.38 -23.80 43.21
N PHE A 11 0.64 -22.97 43.21
CA PHE A 11 0.61 -21.64 42.65
C PHE A 11 0.66 -21.78 41.10
N VAL A 12 -0.52 -21.83 40.49
CA VAL A 12 -0.65 -21.83 39.02
C VAL A 12 -0.30 -20.41 38.56
N LEU A 13 0.96 -20.22 38.12
CA LEU A 13 1.37 -19.01 37.40
C LEU A 13 0.67 -19.02 36.05
N SER A 14 -0.46 -18.34 35.96
CA SER A 14 -1.12 -18.02 34.70
C SER A 14 -0.29 -16.97 33.98
N THR A 15 0.68 -17.40 33.18
CA THR A 15 1.38 -16.53 32.24
C THR A 15 0.41 -16.20 31.12
N THR A 16 -0.26 -15.06 31.20
CA THR A 16 -0.98 -14.49 30.07
C THR A 16 0.05 -14.13 29.00
N LEU A 17 0.20 -14.98 27.98
CA LEU A 17 0.91 -14.61 26.77
C LEU A 17 0.11 -13.48 26.11
N PHE A 18 0.54 -12.25 26.28
CA PHE A 18 0.11 -11.15 25.43
C PHE A 18 0.70 -11.44 24.04
N ALA A 19 -0.10 -11.99 23.15
CA ALA A 19 0.28 -12.11 21.76
C ALA A 19 0.47 -10.69 21.21
N GLN A 20 1.71 -10.32 20.86
CA GLN A 20 1.99 -9.04 20.23
C GLN A 20 1.22 -8.97 18.91
N LYS A 21 0.37 -7.96 18.79
CA LYS A 21 -0.43 -7.69 17.60
C LYS A 21 0.52 -7.35 16.45
N LYS A 22 0.47 -8.13 15.36
CA LYS A 22 1.32 -7.92 14.18
C LYS A 22 0.55 -7.13 13.12
N ILE A 23 1.27 -6.39 12.29
CA ILE A 23 0.67 -5.65 11.17
C ILE A 23 -0.07 -6.60 10.23
N ALA A 24 0.48 -7.78 9.94
CA ALA A 24 -0.13 -8.77 9.05
C ALA A 24 -1.51 -9.29 9.53
N ASP A 25 -1.81 -9.19 10.83
CA ASP A 25 -3.08 -9.64 11.42
C ASP A 25 -4.20 -8.59 11.26
N VAL A 26 -3.84 -7.32 11.00
CA VAL A 26 -4.80 -6.21 11.03
C VAL A 26 -4.77 -5.33 9.78
N ALA A 27 -3.68 -5.31 9.03
CA ALA A 27 -3.51 -4.44 7.88
C ALA A 27 -3.03 -5.22 6.65
N LYS A 28 -3.74 -5.08 5.54
CA LYS A 28 -3.37 -5.64 4.24
C LYS A 28 -3.11 -4.51 3.26
N PHE A 29 -1.89 -4.43 2.75
CA PHE A 29 -1.54 -3.52 1.67
C PHE A 29 -1.94 -4.11 0.31
N ALA A 30 -2.52 -3.29 -0.56
CA ALA A 30 -2.83 -3.69 -1.95
C ALA A 30 -1.53 -3.94 -2.74
N SER A 31 -0.52 -3.11 -2.50
CA SER A 31 0.87 -3.29 -2.93
C SER A 31 1.80 -2.67 -1.90
N GLU A 32 2.93 -3.29 -1.67
CA GLU A 32 3.99 -2.76 -0.79
C GLU A 32 5.07 -2.02 -1.59
N THR A 33 5.02 -2.14 -2.92
CA THR A 33 5.93 -1.46 -3.85
C THR A 33 5.15 -0.80 -4.96
N ILE A 34 5.52 0.43 -5.31
CA ILE A 34 5.04 1.17 -6.48
C ILE A 34 6.24 1.44 -7.37
N ASP A 35 6.17 0.99 -8.63
CA ASP A 35 7.11 1.37 -9.66
C ASP A 35 6.50 2.50 -10.50
N PHE A 36 7.14 3.67 -10.51
CA PHE A 36 6.76 4.81 -11.32
C PHE A 36 7.23 4.68 -12.78
N GLY A 37 8.09 3.71 -13.06
CA GLY A 37 8.76 3.61 -14.34
C GLY A 37 9.62 4.84 -14.61
N LYS A 38 9.67 5.29 -15.86
CA LYS A 38 10.41 6.50 -16.25
C LYS A 38 9.60 7.76 -15.98
N ILE A 39 10.17 8.67 -15.19
CA ILE A 39 9.56 9.96 -14.83
C ILE A 39 10.45 11.11 -15.27
N LYS A 40 9.83 12.25 -15.55
CA LYS A 40 10.51 13.46 -16.04
C LYS A 40 11.24 14.18 -14.91
N GLN A 41 12.50 14.56 -15.12
CA GLN A 41 13.25 15.35 -14.15
C GLN A 41 12.53 16.65 -13.78
N GLY A 42 12.51 16.95 -12.47
CA GLY A 42 11.89 18.14 -11.92
C GLY A 42 10.35 18.13 -11.87
N VAL A 43 9.72 17.06 -12.35
CA VAL A 43 8.26 16.89 -12.26
C VAL A 43 7.94 15.90 -11.14
N PRO A 44 7.32 16.35 -10.02
CA PRO A 44 7.01 15.47 -8.91
C PRO A 44 6.13 14.29 -9.32
N ALA A 45 6.54 13.09 -8.90
CA ALA A 45 5.76 11.86 -9.10
C ALA A 45 5.01 11.52 -7.81
N LYS A 46 3.71 11.23 -7.94
CA LYS A 46 2.83 10.90 -6.81
C LYS A 46 2.33 9.47 -6.93
N GLY A 47 2.57 8.67 -5.89
CA GLY A 47 2.04 7.32 -5.74
C GLY A 47 1.12 7.22 -4.53
N THR A 48 0.17 6.29 -4.59
CA THR A 48 -0.79 6.03 -3.51
C THR A 48 -0.76 4.56 -3.14
N PHE A 49 -0.42 4.28 -1.88
CA PHE A 49 -0.57 2.96 -1.29
C PHE A 49 -1.92 2.86 -0.62
N THR A 50 -2.62 1.77 -0.85
CA THR A 50 -3.90 1.48 -0.22
C THR A 50 -3.70 0.40 0.84
N VAL A 51 -4.17 0.67 2.05
CA VAL A 51 -4.18 -0.28 3.17
C VAL A 51 -5.62 -0.60 3.56
N THR A 52 -5.93 -1.88 3.68
CA THR A 52 -7.24 -2.37 4.14
C THR A 52 -7.12 -2.84 5.58
N ASN A 53 -8.01 -2.40 6.44
CA ASN A 53 -8.15 -2.95 7.79
C ASN A 53 -8.80 -4.33 7.70
N ILE A 54 -8.04 -5.39 7.96
CA ILE A 54 -8.51 -6.78 8.01
C ILE A 54 -8.76 -7.27 9.44
N GLY A 55 -8.50 -6.44 10.43
CA GLY A 55 -8.77 -6.72 11.84
C GLY A 55 -10.23 -6.46 12.21
N THR A 56 -10.53 -6.62 13.51
CA THR A 56 -11.86 -6.43 14.10
C THR A 56 -12.03 -5.09 14.78
N GLU A 57 -10.94 -4.34 14.98
CA GLU A 57 -10.93 -3.03 15.64
C GLU A 57 -10.55 -1.93 14.63
N PRO A 58 -10.89 -0.65 14.88
CA PRO A 58 -10.43 0.44 14.05
C PRO A 58 -8.91 0.50 13.97
N LEU A 59 -8.36 0.63 12.76
CA LEU A 59 -6.93 0.73 12.48
C LEU A 59 -6.57 2.20 12.28
N ILE A 60 -5.57 2.70 13.00
CA ILE A 60 -5.11 4.09 12.92
C ILE A 60 -3.68 4.10 12.39
N ILE A 61 -3.44 4.84 11.30
CA ILE A 61 -2.09 5.13 10.83
C ILE A 61 -1.54 6.24 11.72
N GLU A 62 -0.56 5.93 12.55
CA GLU A 62 0.08 6.90 13.45
C GLU A 62 1.11 7.75 12.70
N GLN A 63 1.90 7.09 11.86
CA GLN A 63 2.97 7.74 11.10
C GLN A 63 3.17 7.06 9.74
N ALA A 64 3.53 7.87 8.75
CA ALA A 64 4.06 7.41 7.47
C ALA A 64 5.22 8.34 7.08
N ASN A 65 6.42 7.99 7.49
CA ASN A 65 7.59 8.85 7.38
C ASN A 65 8.50 8.41 6.23
N PRO A 66 8.86 9.33 5.33
CA PRO A 66 9.85 9.04 4.30
C PRO A 66 11.26 8.95 4.91
N THR A 67 12.09 8.08 4.36
CA THR A 67 13.49 7.90 4.78
C THR A 67 14.44 8.95 4.21
N CYS A 68 13.96 9.85 3.33
CA CYS A 68 14.75 10.95 2.77
C CYS A 68 13.91 12.24 2.67
N GLY A 69 14.59 13.39 2.72
CA GLY A 69 13.97 14.71 2.52
C GLY A 69 13.49 15.02 1.10
N CYS A 70 13.73 14.11 0.14
CA CYS A 70 13.30 14.22 -1.25
C CYS A 70 11.85 13.73 -1.47
N THR A 71 11.19 13.28 -0.41
CA THR A 71 9.84 12.72 -0.43
C THR A 71 8.97 13.41 0.60
N ILE A 72 7.75 13.69 0.23
CA ILE A 72 6.68 14.15 1.13
C ILE A 72 5.65 13.04 1.19
N SER A 73 5.17 12.72 2.39
CA SER A 73 4.09 11.77 2.61
C SER A 73 2.89 12.42 3.28
N ASP A 74 1.71 11.91 2.94
CA ASP A 74 0.46 12.20 3.61
C ASP A 74 -0.36 10.91 3.70
N TYR A 75 -1.27 10.80 4.69
CA TYR A 75 -2.01 9.58 4.92
C TYR A 75 -3.35 9.84 5.59
N THR A 76 -4.26 8.86 5.53
CA THR A 76 -5.54 8.90 6.20
C THR A 76 -5.34 9.03 7.72
N LYS A 77 -5.83 10.13 8.30
CA LYS A 77 -5.71 10.44 9.73
C LYS A 77 -6.85 9.82 10.56
N GLU A 78 -7.99 9.62 9.92
CA GLU A 78 -9.17 9.05 10.56
C GLU A 78 -8.99 7.55 10.81
N PRO A 79 -9.59 7.01 11.88
CA PRO A 79 -9.59 5.57 12.12
C PRO A 79 -10.25 4.81 10.96
N ILE A 80 -9.54 3.83 10.42
CA ILE A 80 -10.02 2.95 9.35
C ILE A 80 -10.85 1.84 9.99
N ALA A 81 -12.16 1.85 9.78
CA ALA A 81 -13.05 0.83 10.32
C ALA A 81 -12.74 -0.57 9.72
N PRO A 82 -13.10 -1.67 10.41
CA PRO A 82 -12.96 -3.03 9.91
C PRO A 82 -13.53 -3.20 8.49
N GLY A 83 -12.75 -3.80 7.60
CA GLY A 83 -13.10 -4.00 6.19
C GLY A 83 -13.00 -2.74 5.31
N LYS A 84 -12.66 -1.57 5.86
CA LYS A 84 -12.47 -0.32 5.11
C LYS A 84 -11.02 -0.10 4.75
N THR A 85 -10.79 0.86 3.84
CA THR A 85 -9.47 1.20 3.32
C THR A 85 -9.06 2.61 3.75
N GLY A 86 -7.75 2.76 3.99
CA GLY A 86 -7.06 4.04 4.10
C GLY A 86 -6.01 4.17 3.01
N VAL A 87 -5.46 5.35 2.84
CA VAL A 87 -4.44 5.65 1.83
C VAL A 87 -3.20 6.28 2.46
N ILE A 88 -2.04 6.01 1.86
CA ILE A 88 -0.77 6.66 2.14
C ILE A 88 -0.26 7.18 0.80
N ASN A 89 -0.13 8.49 0.69
CA ASN A 89 0.38 9.15 -0.51
C ASN A 89 1.87 9.44 -0.34
N ALA A 90 2.66 9.14 -1.36
CA ALA A 90 4.06 9.48 -1.46
C ALA A 90 4.28 10.39 -2.67
N THR A 91 4.95 11.52 -2.47
CA THR A 91 5.32 12.43 -3.56
C THR A 91 6.83 12.58 -3.60
N TYR A 92 7.43 12.12 -4.68
CA TYR A 92 8.86 12.23 -4.92
C TYR A 92 9.16 13.43 -5.83
N ASN A 93 10.15 14.25 -5.47
CA ASN A 93 10.43 15.52 -6.17
C ASN A 93 11.12 15.36 -7.53
N ALA A 94 11.64 14.16 -7.87
CA ALA A 94 12.33 13.84 -9.12
C ALA A 94 13.48 14.80 -9.49
N ALA A 95 14.17 15.37 -8.50
CA ALA A 95 15.21 16.38 -8.75
C ALA A 95 16.47 15.78 -9.39
N ASN A 96 16.85 14.56 -9.00
CA ASN A 96 18.09 13.92 -9.43
C ASN A 96 17.80 12.91 -10.54
N LEU A 97 18.60 12.94 -11.60
CA LEU A 97 18.61 11.92 -12.66
C LEU A 97 19.01 10.54 -12.10
N ASN A 98 18.70 9.50 -12.82
CA ASN A 98 18.98 8.09 -12.58
C ASN A 98 17.89 7.35 -11.79
N HIS A 99 18.17 6.09 -11.54
CA HIS A 99 17.30 5.21 -10.76
C HIS A 99 17.18 5.69 -9.31
N PHE A 100 15.98 5.58 -8.78
CA PHE A 100 15.73 5.82 -7.36
C PHE A 100 14.95 4.66 -6.75
N ASP A 101 15.28 4.36 -5.51
CA ASP A 101 14.59 3.44 -4.64
C ASP A 101 14.41 4.15 -3.29
N LYS A 102 13.17 4.41 -2.91
CA LYS A 102 12.82 5.17 -1.71
C LYS A 102 11.80 4.42 -0.88
N HIS A 103 11.90 4.63 0.42
CA HIS A 103 11.07 3.94 1.40
C HIS A 103 10.29 4.90 2.27
N LEU A 104 9.13 4.43 2.71
CA LEU A 104 8.35 5.01 3.79
C LEU A 104 8.25 3.99 4.92
N THR A 105 8.44 4.45 6.15
CA THR A 105 8.16 3.67 7.35
C THR A 105 6.76 4.01 7.84
N VAL A 106 5.90 3.00 7.94
CA VAL A 106 4.51 3.14 8.38
C VAL A 106 4.37 2.51 9.76
N LYS A 107 3.82 3.27 10.69
CA LYS A 107 3.49 2.82 12.04
C LYS A 107 1.99 2.92 12.27
N PHE A 108 1.43 1.89 12.90
CA PHE A 108 0.03 1.87 13.32
C PHE A 108 -0.06 2.01 14.83
N ALA A 109 -1.08 2.71 15.32
CA ALA A 109 -1.30 2.88 16.73
C ALA A 109 -1.55 1.54 17.43
N GLY A 110 -0.89 1.33 18.58
CA GLY A 110 -1.01 0.11 19.36
C GLY A 110 -0.32 -1.13 18.75
N ILE A 111 0.56 -0.95 17.75
CA ILE A 111 1.36 -2.00 17.14
C ILE A 111 2.81 -1.57 17.15
N ASP A 112 3.69 -2.39 17.77
CA ASP A 112 5.11 -2.05 17.91
C ASP A 112 5.88 -2.28 16.59
N GLU A 113 5.36 -3.14 15.71
CA GLU A 113 5.96 -3.43 14.41
C GLU A 113 5.88 -2.22 13.48
N ILE A 114 6.96 -1.99 12.71
CA ILE A 114 7.03 -0.96 11.67
C ILE A 114 6.99 -1.62 10.30
N LYS A 115 6.10 -1.15 9.43
CA LYS A 115 6.02 -1.60 8.04
C LYS A 115 6.82 -0.67 7.15
N GLN A 116 7.66 -1.24 6.29
CA GLN A 116 8.32 -0.51 5.21
C GLN A 116 7.57 -0.74 3.90
N ILE A 117 7.28 0.34 3.19
CA ILE A 117 6.75 0.34 1.82
C ILE A 117 7.71 1.08 0.92
N THR A 118 7.77 0.69 -0.35
CA THR A 118 8.81 1.13 -1.28
C THR A 118 8.20 1.78 -2.52
N PHE A 119 8.85 2.78 -3.06
CA PHE A 119 8.57 3.28 -4.40
C PHE A 119 9.88 3.50 -5.15
N THR A 120 9.86 3.13 -6.42
CA THR A 120 11.05 3.08 -7.27
C THR A 120 10.72 3.65 -8.64
N GLY A 121 11.73 3.96 -9.42
CA GLY A 121 11.61 4.44 -10.79
C GLY A 121 12.91 5.02 -11.32
N ASP A 122 12.86 5.54 -12.54
CA ASP A 122 13.99 6.14 -13.22
C ASP A 122 13.68 7.58 -13.59
N VAL A 123 14.43 8.54 -13.03
CA VAL A 123 14.35 9.94 -13.44
C VAL A 123 15.19 10.14 -14.69
N VAL A 124 14.53 10.54 -15.77
CA VAL A 124 15.19 10.81 -17.05
C VAL A 124 15.15 12.30 -17.38
N ALA A 125 16.11 12.74 -18.20
CA ALA A 125 16.18 14.12 -18.67
C ALA A 125 14.89 14.52 -19.41
N VAL A 126 14.57 15.80 -19.39
CA VAL A 126 13.35 16.35 -20.02
C VAL A 126 13.26 15.96 -21.49
N GLU A 127 14.36 16.10 -22.22
CA GLU A 127 14.43 15.83 -23.66
C GLU A 127 14.26 14.34 -23.97
N GLU A 128 14.79 13.47 -23.11
CA GLU A 128 14.65 12.02 -23.26
C GLU A 128 13.21 11.58 -23.02
N PHE A 129 12.60 12.11 -21.94
CA PHE A 129 11.21 11.81 -21.61
C PHE A 129 10.24 12.23 -22.71
N ASP A 130 10.42 13.43 -23.27
CA ASP A 130 9.55 13.97 -24.33
C ASP A 130 9.71 13.17 -25.63
N LYS A 131 10.93 12.71 -25.99
CA LYS A 131 11.15 11.81 -27.12
C LYS A 131 10.44 10.46 -26.96
N MET A 132 10.43 9.89 -25.75
CA MET A 132 9.72 8.63 -25.47
C MET A 132 8.22 8.77 -25.65
N LYS A 133 7.62 9.87 -25.20
CA LYS A 133 6.18 10.14 -25.39
C LYS A 133 5.82 10.23 -26.86
N VAL A 134 6.62 10.91 -27.66
CA VAL A 134 6.40 11.03 -29.12
C VAL A 134 6.45 9.64 -29.79
N ALA A 135 7.41 8.79 -29.40
CA ALA A 135 7.54 7.44 -29.95
C ALA A 135 6.35 6.52 -29.57
N THR A 136 5.76 6.71 -28.38
CA THR A 136 4.61 5.91 -27.93
C THR A 136 3.32 6.31 -28.65
N VAL A 137 3.16 7.59 -29.01
CA VAL A 137 1.97 8.09 -29.74
C VAL A 137 2.03 7.69 -31.23
N ALA A 138 3.23 7.42 -31.79
CA ALA A 138 3.42 7.05 -33.20
C ALA A 138 3.09 5.59 -33.53
N LYS A 139 2.74 4.73 -32.54
CA LYS A 139 2.29 3.36 -32.80
C LYS A 139 0.76 3.30 -32.66
N PRO A 140 -0.01 3.24 -33.81
CA PRO A 140 -1.45 3.04 -33.73
C PRO A 140 -1.71 1.65 -33.10
N SER A 141 -2.41 1.62 -32.00
CA SER A 141 -2.99 0.39 -31.46
C SER A 141 -4.11 -0.02 -32.42
N GLU A 142 -3.85 -1.03 -33.22
CA GLU A 142 -4.86 -1.76 -33.98
C GLU A 142 -5.70 -2.55 -32.97
N ALA A 143 -6.70 -1.88 -32.40
CA ALA A 143 -7.71 -2.51 -31.57
C ALA A 143 -8.71 -3.19 -32.49
N THR A 144 -8.54 -4.49 -32.68
CA THR A 144 -9.55 -5.39 -33.26
C THR A 144 -10.81 -5.33 -32.40
N ALA A 145 -11.82 -4.59 -32.87
CA ALA A 145 -13.15 -4.58 -32.27
C ALA A 145 -13.84 -5.94 -32.52
N PRO A 146 -14.41 -6.61 -31.52
CA PRO A 146 -15.25 -7.77 -31.75
C PRO A 146 -16.58 -7.31 -32.38
N ALA A 147 -16.86 -7.83 -33.57
CA ALA A 147 -18.10 -7.62 -34.30
C ALA A 147 -19.30 -8.13 -33.48
N VAL A 148 -20.15 -7.23 -33.03
CA VAL A 148 -21.47 -7.54 -32.47
C VAL A 148 -22.39 -7.92 -33.60
N LYS A 149 -22.73 -9.21 -33.72
CA LYS A 149 -23.78 -9.69 -34.63
C LYS A 149 -25.16 -9.21 -34.12
N ALA A 150 -25.71 -8.22 -34.80
CA ALA A 150 -27.11 -7.81 -34.59
C ALA A 150 -28.05 -8.87 -35.14
N THR A 151 -28.72 -9.62 -34.26
CA THR A 151 -29.80 -10.54 -34.61
C THR A 151 -31.08 -9.72 -34.83
N LYS A 152 -31.45 -9.54 -36.06
CA LYS A 152 -32.70 -8.90 -36.50
C LYS A 152 -33.87 -9.84 -36.25
N LYS A 153 -34.62 -9.60 -35.18
CA LYS A 153 -35.86 -10.34 -34.89
C LYS A 153 -37.01 -9.78 -35.75
N ILE A 154 -37.43 -10.56 -36.75
CA ILE A 154 -38.58 -10.24 -37.58
C ILE A 154 -39.86 -10.57 -36.78
N VAL A 155 -40.67 -9.57 -36.48
CA VAL A 155 -42.03 -9.74 -35.95
C VAL A 155 -42.94 -9.87 -37.12
N LYS A 156 -43.52 -11.07 -37.28
CA LYS A 156 -44.61 -11.33 -38.27
C LYS A 156 -45.94 -11.16 -37.56
N LYS A 157 -46.70 -10.18 -38.05
CA LYS A 157 -48.08 -9.90 -37.65
C LYS A 157 -49.00 -10.91 -38.33
N GLY A 158 -49.84 -11.54 -37.55
CA GLY A 158 -50.98 -12.32 -37.96
C GLY A 158 -52.05 -12.29 -36.87
#